data_135d42c0258a3d451297c8c795eab07d
#
_entry.id   135d42c0258a3d451297c8c795eab07d
#
_cell.length_a   1.000
_cell.length_b   1.000
_cell.length_c   1.000
_cell.angle_alpha   90.00
_cell.angle_beta   90.00
_cell.angle_gamma   90.00
#
_symmetry.space_group_name_H-M   'P 1'
#
loop_
_entity.id
_entity.type
_entity.pdbx_description
1 polymer ?
#
loop_
_entity_poly.entity_id
_entity_poly.type
_entity_poly.pdbx_seq_one_letter_code
_entity_poly.pdbx_strand_id
1 'polypeptide(L)'
;MIAYDVAHNQRVIGGGWLATKYGTGGIVQARNDTARQFTHDMPHVDWLLWIDTDMGFEANAIDRLMEVAHPERAPIVGGLCFMNREVGVDGVGGFLIEPGPTIFDWFDNGEQHGFKVRMEYERDQLVQCAGTGSAFVLIHKSVFKKIEAEYGPSWYSPIFNHTTGTWISEDLSICTRANALEIPVHVHTGIKTTHFKHMWLDERFYDRLGPIPDA
;
A
#
# COMPACT_ATOMS: atom_id res chain seq x y z
N MET A 1 5.49 -13.90 15.25
CA MET A 1 6.46 -14.71 14.48
C MET A 1 7.13 -13.88 13.40
N ILE A 2 6.40 -13.25 12.47
CA ILE A 2 6.99 -12.43 11.39
C ILE A 2 7.84 -11.26 11.90
N ALA A 3 7.36 -10.49 12.89
CA ALA A 3 8.14 -9.40 13.46
C ALA A 3 9.44 -9.86 14.11
N TYR A 4 9.44 -11.07 14.68
CA TYR A 4 10.65 -11.68 15.23
C TYR A 4 11.64 -12.07 14.13
N ASP A 5 11.17 -12.68 13.05
CA ASP A 5 12.00 -13.08 11.92
C ASP A 5 12.62 -11.86 11.22
N VAL A 6 11.85 -10.81 11.02
CA VAL A 6 12.34 -9.52 10.48
C VAL A 6 13.39 -8.90 11.41
N ALA A 7 13.13 -8.87 12.73
CA ALA A 7 14.06 -8.31 13.70
C ALA A 7 15.37 -9.10 13.82
N HIS A 8 15.38 -10.39 13.50
CA HIS A 8 16.57 -11.26 13.56
C HIS A 8 17.28 -11.42 12.21
N ASN A 9 16.71 -10.93 11.12
CA ASN A 9 17.37 -10.91 9.82
C ASN A 9 18.33 -9.71 9.72
N GLN A 10 19.55 -9.89 10.18
CA GLN A 10 20.57 -8.83 10.21
C GLN A 10 20.90 -8.23 8.83
N ARG A 11 20.64 -8.94 7.75
CA ARG A 11 20.88 -8.41 6.40
C ARG A 11 19.86 -7.34 6.00
N VAL A 12 18.63 -7.48 6.50
CA VAL A 12 17.53 -6.53 6.21
C VAL A 12 17.54 -5.36 7.20
N ILE A 13 17.84 -5.64 8.47
CA ILE A 13 17.77 -4.64 9.55
C ILE A 13 19.18 -4.21 10.02
N GLY A 14 20.22 -4.56 9.31
CA GLY A 14 21.61 -4.20 9.69
C GLY A 14 21.76 -2.71 9.96
N GLY A 15 21.70 -2.31 11.24
CA GLY A 15 21.61 -0.92 11.66
C GLY A 15 20.23 -0.27 11.52
N GLY A 16 19.20 -1.03 11.14
CA GLY A 16 17.81 -0.56 11.02
C GLY A 16 17.07 -0.59 12.37
N TRP A 17 15.86 -0.08 12.35
CA TRP A 17 15.01 0.01 13.51
C TRP A 17 13.62 -0.53 13.19
N LEU A 18 13.10 -1.41 14.04
CA LEU A 18 11.73 -1.91 13.99
C LEU A 18 10.91 -1.21 15.07
N ALA A 19 9.87 -0.51 14.68
CA ALA A 19 8.95 0.14 15.59
C ALA A 19 7.51 -0.31 15.35
N THR A 20 6.76 -0.51 16.43
CA THR A 20 5.31 -0.67 16.38
C THR A 20 4.66 0.65 16.75
N LYS A 21 3.76 1.14 15.90
CA LYS A 21 2.96 2.34 16.15
C LYS A 21 1.49 1.97 16.37
N TYR A 22 0.95 2.48 17.46
CA TYR A 22 -0.48 2.40 17.74
C TYR A 22 -1.12 3.72 17.34
N GLY A 23 -2.10 3.67 16.45
CA GLY A 23 -2.76 4.87 15.93
C GLY A 23 -3.79 5.45 16.89
N THR A 24 -3.39 6.00 18.04
CA THR A 24 -4.32 6.63 18.99
C THR A 24 -5.08 7.82 18.40
N GLY A 25 -4.49 8.52 17.42
CA GLY A 25 -5.11 9.58 16.62
C GLY A 25 -5.58 9.11 15.24
N GLY A 26 -5.67 7.79 15.02
CA GLY A 26 -6.00 7.19 13.75
C GLY A 26 -4.78 7.00 12.84
N ILE A 27 -5.00 6.25 11.74
CA ILE A 27 -3.94 5.83 10.83
C ILE A 27 -3.22 7.00 10.16
N VAL A 28 -3.95 8.04 9.78
CA VAL A 28 -3.39 9.25 9.14
C VAL A 28 -2.36 9.93 10.03
N GLN A 29 -2.71 10.12 11.31
CA GLN A 29 -1.80 10.74 12.27
C GLN A 29 -0.58 9.85 12.52
N ALA A 30 -0.79 8.55 12.74
CA ALA A 30 0.30 7.61 12.98
C ALA A 30 1.29 7.57 11.82
N ARG A 31 0.82 7.58 10.57
CA ARG A 31 1.65 7.60 9.37
C ARG A 31 2.40 8.93 9.22
N ASN A 32 1.75 10.07 9.42
CA ASN A 32 2.40 11.38 9.36
C ASN A 32 3.45 11.57 10.46
N ASP A 33 3.18 11.16 11.70
CA ASP A 33 4.13 11.25 12.81
C ASP A 33 5.35 10.37 12.58
N THR A 34 5.15 9.15 12.05
CA THR A 34 6.26 8.26 11.71
C THR A 34 7.07 8.80 10.53
N ALA A 35 6.43 9.32 9.49
CA ALA A 35 7.10 9.94 8.34
C ALA A 35 7.94 11.14 8.79
N ARG A 36 7.42 11.98 9.69
CA ARG A 36 8.17 13.10 10.28
C ARG A 36 9.39 12.61 11.03
N GLN A 37 9.23 11.65 11.95
CA GLN A 37 10.33 11.08 12.71
C GLN A 37 11.40 10.48 11.79
N PHE A 38 10.99 9.69 10.80
CA PHE A 38 11.90 9.10 9.80
C PHE A 38 12.67 10.17 9.01
N THR A 39 11.97 11.24 8.60
CA THR A 39 12.56 12.28 7.75
C THR A 39 13.56 13.15 8.51
N HIS A 40 13.27 13.49 9.77
CA HIS A 40 14.03 14.48 10.54
C HIS A 40 14.95 13.88 11.60
N ASP A 41 14.51 12.81 12.29
CA ASP A 41 15.21 12.29 13.47
C ASP A 41 16.11 11.09 13.17
N MET A 42 16.07 10.55 11.93
CA MET A 42 16.82 9.36 11.52
C MET A 42 17.74 9.65 10.31
N PRO A 43 18.78 10.48 10.46
CA PRO A 43 19.58 10.93 9.30
C PRO A 43 20.31 9.79 8.57
N HIS A 44 20.58 8.67 9.24
CA HIS A 44 21.35 7.55 8.70
C HIS A 44 20.48 6.42 8.14
N VAL A 45 19.16 6.57 8.11
CA VAL A 45 18.22 5.59 7.57
C VAL A 45 17.63 6.16 6.28
N ASP A 46 17.81 5.45 5.17
CA ASP A 46 17.39 5.95 3.85
C ASP A 46 16.01 5.45 3.42
N TRP A 47 15.56 4.30 3.95
CA TRP A 47 14.33 3.64 3.55
C TRP A 47 13.39 3.44 4.73
N LEU A 48 12.09 3.70 4.50
CA LEU A 48 10.99 3.37 5.40
C LEU A 48 10.16 2.24 4.78
N LEU A 49 10.04 1.13 5.49
CA LEU A 49 9.13 0.04 5.14
C LEU A 49 7.89 0.09 6.03
N TRP A 50 6.74 0.26 5.42
CA TRP A 50 5.46 0.07 6.08
C TRP A 50 5.03 -1.39 6.02
N ILE A 51 4.59 -1.92 7.15
CA ILE A 51 3.95 -3.23 7.25
C ILE A 51 2.76 -3.08 8.19
N ASP A 52 1.55 -3.26 7.67
CA ASP A 52 0.36 -3.30 8.51
C ASP A 52 0.32 -4.63 9.29
N THR A 53 -0.23 -4.60 10.50
CA THR A 53 -0.17 -5.74 11.44
C THR A 53 -1.03 -6.94 11.03
N ASP A 54 -1.89 -6.76 10.03
CA ASP A 54 -2.76 -7.78 9.43
C ASP A 54 -2.21 -8.33 8.10
N MET A 55 -0.91 -8.10 7.82
CA MET A 55 -0.23 -8.58 6.63
C MET A 55 0.55 -9.87 6.88
N GLY A 56 0.47 -10.82 5.93
CA GLY A 56 1.36 -11.96 5.83
C GLY A 56 2.21 -11.86 4.56
N PHE A 57 3.46 -12.31 4.62
CA PHE A 57 4.41 -12.27 3.50
C PHE A 57 5.52 -13.32 3.67
N GLU A 58 6.22 -13.64 2.59
CA GLU A 58 7.35 -14.57 2.62
C GLU A 58 8.56 -13.96 3.31
N ALA A 59 9.41 -14.80 3.94
CA ALA A 59 10.58 -14.34 4.70
C ALA A 59 11.58 -13.51 3.87
N ASN A 60 11.67 -13.75 2.56
CA ASN A 60 12.54 -13.02 1.65
C ASN A 60 11.87 -11.80 0.98
N ALA A 61 10.62 -11.48 1.30
CA ALA A 61 9.87 -10.41 0.64
C ALA A 61 10.55 -9.06 0.80
N ILE A 62 11.13 -8.78 1.96
CA ILE A 62 11.84 -7.52 2.24
C ILE A 62 13.13 -7.44 1.43
N ASP A 63 13.92 -8.52 1.39
CA ASP A 63 15.14 -8.58 0.56
C ASP A 63 14.82 -8.29 -0.90
N ARG A 64 13.75 -8.92 -1.43
CA ARG A 64 13.30 -8.73 -2.81
C ARG A 64 12.81 -7.29 -3.10
N LEU A 65 12.15 -6.63 -2.11
CA LEU A 65 11.83 -5.20 -2.26
C LEU A 65 13.10 -4.36 -2.36
N MET A 66 14.09 -4.63 -1.50
CA MET A 66 15.36 -3.91 -1.50
C MET A 66 16.18 -4.13 -2.78
N GLU A 67 16.11 -5.31 -3.39
CA GLU A 67 16.81 -5.62 -4.65
C GLU A 67 16.32 -4.77 -5.83
N VAL A 68 15.04 -4.42 -5.87
CA VAL A 68 14.44 -3.63 -6.96
C VAL A 68 14.30 -2.15 -6.63
N ALA A 69 14.41 -1.78 -5.36
CA ALA A 69 14.27 -0.40 -4.91
C ALA A 69 15.47 0.45 -5.35
N HIS A 70 15.18 1.68 -5.78
CA HIS A 70 16.21 2.63 -6.21
C HIS A 70 15.79 4.07 -5.89
N PRO A 71 16.66 4.90 -5.29
CA PRO A 71 16.31 6.24 -4.84
C PRO A 71 15.66 7.17 -5.88
N GLU A 72 15.95 6.94 -7.15
CA GLU A 72 15.44 7.77 -8.26
C GLU A 72 14.46 7.02 -9.16
N ARG A 73 14.79 5.78 -9.55
CA ARG A 73 14.01 5.03 -10.55
C ARG A 73 12.83 4.26 -9.95
N ALA A 74 12.96 3.82 -8.67
CA ALA A 74 11.94 3.08 -7.96
C ALA A 74 11.95 3.47 -6.46
N PRO A 75 11.69 4.77 -6.14
CA PRO A 75 11.75 5.26 -4.77
C PRO A 75 10.55 4.86 -3.92
N ILE A 76 9.48 4.38 -4.54
CA ILE A 76 8.29 3.81 -3.89
C ILE A 76 8.05 2.45 -4.52
N VAL A 77 8.15 1.39 -3.72
CA VAL A 77 7.94 0.00 -4.18
C VAL A 77 7.05 -0.75 -3.20
N GLY A 78 5.86 -1.14 -3.63
CA GLY A 78 4.97 -2.02 -2.88
C GLY A 78 5.16 -3.49 -3.25
N GLY A 79 4.83 -4.40 -2.32
CA GLY A 79 4.49 -5.78 -2.65
C GLY A 79 3.07 -5.86 -3.21
N LEU A 80 2.74 -6.97 -3.85
CA LEU A 80 1.38 -7.24 -4.34
C LEU A 80 0.45 -7.53 -3.17
N CYS A 81 -0.36 -6.55 -2.81
CA CYS A 81 -1.37 -6.65 -1.76
C CYS A 81 -2.77 -6.72 -2.36
N PHE A 82 -3.72 -7.18 -1.54
CA PHE A 82 -5.12 -7.25 -1.93
C PHE A 82 -6.01 -6.52 -0.93
N MET A 83 -7.08 -5.92 -1.45
CA MET A 83 -8.12 -5.26 -0.68
C MET A 83 -9.48 -5.85 -0.99
N ASN A 84 -10.46 -5.63 -0.12
CA ASN A 84 -11.86 -5.89 -0.42
C ASN A 84 -12.38 -4.84 -1.38
N ARG A 85 -12.99 -5.27 -2.47
CA ARG A 85 -13.62 -4.43 -3.48
C ARG A 85 -15.11 -4.77 -3.57
N GLU A 86 -15.95 -3.77 -3.40
CA GLU A 86 -17.38 -3.90 -3.67
C GLU A 86 -17.59 -3.96 -5.18
N VAL A 87 -18.26 -5.01 -5.66
CA VAL A 87 -18.53 -5.22 -7.08
C VAL A 87 -20.00 -5.17 -7.41
N GLY A 88 -20.85 -4.98 -6.43
CA GLY A 88 -22.30 -4.84 -6.60
C GLY A 88 -23.06 -5.13 -5.31
N VAL A 89 -24.38 -5.21 -5.45
CA VAL A 89 -25.29 -5.65 -4.38
C VAL A 89 -25.93 -6.97 -4.79
N ASP A 90 -26.10 -7.88 -3.85
CA ASP A 90 -26.89 -9.08 -4.05
C ASP A 90 -28.39 -8.74 -4.12
N GLY A 91 -29.21 -9.70 -4.54
CA GLY A 91 -30.66 -9.51 -4.68
C GLY A 91 -31.43 -9.25 -3.36
N VAL A 92 -30.74 -9.27 -2.21
CA VAL A 92 -31.30 -9.06 -0.87
C VAL A 92 -30.67 -7.86 -0.14
N GLY A 93 -29.89 -7.03 -0.86
CA GLY A 93 -29.31 -5.78 -0.35
C GLY A 93 -27.97 -5.94 0.38
N GLY A 94 -27.30 -7.11 0.28
CA GLY A 94 -25.93 -7.31 0.73
C GLY A 94 -24.92 -6.90 -0.32
N PHE A 95 -23.75 -6.41 0.11
CA PHE A 95 -22.66 -6.08 -0.81
C PHE A 95 -21.93 -7.34 -1.29
N LEU A 96 -21.69 -7.39 -2.61
CA LEU A 96 -20.80 -8.37 -3.21
C LEU A 96 -19.37 -7.87 -3.09
N ILE A 97 -18.51 -8.63 -2.42
CA ILE A 97 -17.12 -8.27 -2.18
C ILE A 97 -16.21 -9.28 -2.89
N GLU A 98 -15.25 -8.75 -3.64
CA GLU A 98 -14.21 -9.54 -4.29
C GLU A 98 -12.81 -9.00 -3.90
N PRO A 99 -11.77 -9.84 -3.90
CA PRO A 99 -10.41 -9.35 -3.74
C PRO A 99 -9.98 -8.55 -4.97
N GLY A 100 -9.43 -7.37 -4.74
CA GLY A 100 -8.82 -6.54 -5.78
C GLY A 100 -7.36 -6.24 -5.44
N PRO A 101 -6.44 -6.25 -6.43
CA PRO A 101 -5.05 -5.89 -6.20
C PRO A 101 -4.93 -4.39 -5.86
N THR A 102 -4.00 -4.04 -4.99
CA THR A 102 -3.71 -2.63 -4.67
C THR A 102 -2.75 -2.01 -5.68
N ILE A 103 -3.04 -2.20 -6.96
CA ILE A 103 -2.36 -1.56 -8.08
C ILE A 103 -3.36 -0.62 -8.72
N PHE A 104 -3.04 0.67 -8.72
CA PHE A 104 -3.96 1.70 -9.21
C PHE A 104 -3.36 2.47 -10.37
N ASP A 105 -4.17 2.68 -11.42
CA ASP A 105 -3.88 3.60 -12.48
C ASP A 105 -4.61 4.92 -12.25
N TRP A 106 -4.02 6.01 -12.73
CA TRP A 106 -4.71 7.27 -12.82
C TRP A 106 -5.58 7.28 -14.09
N PHE A 107 -6.83 7.63 -13.95
CA PHE A 107 -7.70 7.89 -15.09
C PHE A 107 -8.15 9.34 -15.08
N ASP A 108 -8.33 9.88 -16.28
CA ASP A 108 -8.91 11.20 -16.51
C ASP A 108 -9.66 11.12 -17.84
N ASN A 109 -10.97 11.39 -17.81
CA ASN A 109 -11.80 11.42 -19.01
C ASN A 109 -12.33 12.84 -19.33
N GLY A 110 -11.77 13.86 -18.68
CA GLY A 110 -12.14 15.27 -18.80
C GLY A 110 -13.33 15.70 -17.93
N GLU A 111 -14.17 14.77 -17.50
CA GLU A 111 -15.28 15.02 -16.56
C GLU A 111 -14.95 14.52 -15.16
N GLN A 112 -14.27 13.39 -15.06
CA GLN A 112 -13.87 12.76 -13.82
C GLN A 112 -12.42 12.31 -13.91
N HIS A 113 -11.71 12.41 -12.81
CA HIS A 113 -10.36 11.90 -12.67
C HIS A 113 -10.16 11.24 -11.30
N GLY A 114 -9.25 10.28 -11.21
CA GLY A 114 -8.99 9.56 -9.96
C GLY A 114 -8.22 8.27 -10.16
N PHE A 115 -8.25 7.44 -9.14
CA PHE A 115 -7.60 6.14 -9.17
C PHE A 115 -8.59 5.05 -9.60
N LYS A 116 -8.13 4.16 -10.47
CA LYS A 116 -8.84 2.96 -10.91
C LYS A 116 -7.97 1.74 -10.61
N VAL A 117 -8.56 0.70 -10.04
CA VAL A 117 -7.87 -0.57 -9.79
C VAL A 117 -7.48 -1.22 -11.12
N ARG A 118 -6.19 -1.59 -11.25
CA ARG A 118 -5.68 -2.39 -12.36
C ARG A 118 -5.90 -3.87 -12.05
N MET A 119 -6.92 -4.46 -12.64
CA MET A 119 -7.27 -5.88 -12.42
C MET A 119 -6.33 -6.84 -13.16
N GLU A 120 -5.83 -6.42 -14.33
CA GLU A 120 -4.88 -7.19 -15.14
C GLU A 120 -3.49 -6.55 -15.04
N TYR A 121 -2.49 -7.36 -14.72
CA TYR A 121 -1.10 -6.91 -14.55
C TYR A 121 -0.12 -8.04 -14.89
N GLU A 122 1.08 -7.66 -15.29
CA GLU A 122 2.17 -8.59 -15.57
C GLU A 122 2.58 -9.30 -14.28
N ARG A 123 2.78 -10.62 -14.35
CA ARG A 123 3.15 -11.46 -13.21
C ARG A 123 4.66 -11.43 -12.98
N ASP A 124 5.05 -11.52 -11.71
CA ASP A 124 6.44 -11.66 -11.23
C ASP A 124 7.39 -10.55 -11.76
N GLN A 125 6.89 -9.33 -11.91
CA GLN A 125 7.62 -8.17 -12.42
C GLN A 125 7.44 -6.93 -11.56
N LEU A 126 8.37 -5.98 -11.72
CA LEU A 126 8.22 -4.63 -11.19
C LEU A 126 7.38 -3.81 -12.18
N VAL A 127 6.15 -3.48 -11.82
CA VAL A 127 5.23 -2.71 -12.65
C VAL A 127 5.09 -1.29 -12.13
N GLN A 128 5.16 -0.31 -13.03
CA GLN A 128 4.86 1.08 -12.67
C GLN A 128 3.34 1.28 -12.63
N CYS A 129 2.88 2.06 -11.67
CA CYS A 129 1.47 2.40 -11.48
C CYS A 129 1.33 3.83 -10.96
N ALA A 130 0.11 4.34 -10.89
CA ALA A 130 -0.16 5.64 -10.30
C ALA A 130 -0.28 5.60 -8.77
N GLY A 131 -0.59 4.45 -8.20
CA GLY A 131 -0.73 4.32 -6.74
C GLY A 131 -0.74 2.87 -6.26
N THR A 132 -0.42 2.72 -4.99
CA THR A 132 -0.49 1.46 -4.26
C THR A 132 -0.91 1.71 -2.81
N GLY A 133 -1.38 0.67 -2.12
CA GLY A 133 -1.66 0.74 -0.69
C GLY A 133 -0.37 0.81 0.15
N SER A 134 -0.47 1.31 1.36
CA SER A 134 0.67 1.42 2.28
C SER A 134 0.77 0.24 3.26
N ALA A 135 0.05 -0.85 3.01
CA ALA A 135 0.06 -2.02 3.90
C ALA A 135 1.37 -2.82 3.84
N PHE A 136 2.07 -2.79 2.71
CA PHE A 136 3.40 -3.39 2.53
C PHE A 136 4.16 -2.62 1.44
N VAL A 137 4.79 -1.51 1.82
CA VAL A 137 5.46 -0.61 0.86
C VAL A 137 6.76 -0.04 1.43
N LEU A 138 7.79 -0.05 0.60
CA LEU A 138 9.12 0.52 0.85
C LEU A 138 9.21 1.88 0.19
N ILE A 139 9.61 2.92 0.94
CA ILE A 139 9.67 4.30 0.46
C ILE A 139 11.01 4.93 0.83
N HIS A 140 11.70 5.50 -0.15
CA HIS A 140 12.95 6.21 0.06
C HIS A 140 12.73 7.59 0.70
N LYS A 141 13.64 8.01 1.57
CA LYS A 141 13.57 9.29 2.30
C LYS A 141 13.43 10.50 1.40
N SER A 142 14.01 10.49 0.20
CA SER A 142 13.90 11.61 -0.75
C SER A 142 12.45 11.92 -1.14
N VAL A 143 11.56 10.91 -1.16
CA VAL A 143 10.13 11.08 -1.45
C VAL A 143 9.50 11.97 -0.40
N PHE A 144 9.71 11.65 0.88
CA PHE A 144 9.16 12.43 1.99
C PHE A 144 9.69 13.87 1.98
N LYS A 145 10.99 14.05 1.75
CA LYS A 145 11.59 15.39 1.67
C LYS A 145 11.05 16.24 0.52
N LYS A 146 10.87 15.64 -0.67
CA LYS A 146 10.32 16.34 -1.83
C LYS A 146 8.85 16.72 -1.61
N ILE A 147 8.04 15.80 -1.08
CA ILE A 147 6.64 16.07 -0.76
C ILE A 147 6.53 17.16 0.31
N GLU A 148 7.36 17.12 1.35
CA GLU A 148 7.35 18.12 2.41
C GLU A 148 7.72 19.51 1.90
N ALA A 149 8.69 19.61 1.01
CA ALA A 149 9.13 20.88 0.42
C ALA A 149 8.01 21.57 -0.37
N GLU A 150 7.13 20.80 -1.03
CA GLU A 150 6.04 21.32 -1.86
C GLU A 150 4.72 21.45 -1.10
N TYR A 151 4.37 20.46 -0.27
CA TYR A 151 3.04 20.31 0.35
C TYR A 151 3.04 20.43 1.87
N GLY A 152 4.23 20.62 2.49
CA GLY A 152 4.37 20.58 3.95
C GLY A 152 4.34 19.16 4.55
N PRO A 153 4.41 19.04 5.88
CA PRO A 153 4.57 17.76 6.59
C PRO A 153 3.24 17.01 6.76
N SER A 154 2.48 16.86 5.68
CA SER A 154 1.16 16.21 5.66
C SER A 154 1.08 15.14 4.58
N TRP A 155 2.08 14.26 4.56
CA TRP A 155 2.30 13.25 3.50
C TRP A 155 1.08 12.36 3.25
N TYR A 156 0.42 11.93 4.33
CA TYR A 156 -0.71 10.98 4.34
C TYR A 156 -2.06 11.66 4.60
N SER A 157 -2.14 13.00 4.56
CA SER A 157 -3.42 13.67 4.76
C SER A 157 -4.33 13.44 3.55
N PRO A 158 -5.56 12.93 3.74
CA PRO A 158 -6.51 12.70 2.66
C PRO A 158 -6.75 13.94 1.82
N ILE A 159 -7.02 13.76 0.53
CA ILE A 159 -7.26 14.83 -0.43
C ILE A 159 -8.71 14.75 -0.88
N PHE A 160 -9.44 15.86 -0.79
CA PHE A 160 -10.78 15.93 -1.35
C PHE A 160 -10.72 16.13 -2.87
N ASN A 161 -11.29 15.20 -3.61
CA ASN A 161 -11.41 15.31 -5.06
C ASN A 161 -12.72 16.04 -5.39
N HIS A 162 -12.61 17.31 -5.78
CA HIS A 162 -13.75 18.17 -6.09
C HIS A 162 -14.53 17.70 -7.33
N THR A 163 -13.90 16.98 -8.24
CA THR A 163 -14.53 16.49 -9.47
C THR A 163 -15.48 15.32 -9.21
N THR A 164 -15.06 14.41 -8.34
CA THR A 164 -15.87 13.22 -8.00
C THR A 164 -16.71 13.40 -6.72
N GLY A 165 -16.43 14.45 -5.93
CA GLY A 165 -17.06 14.67 -4.63
C GLY A 165 -16.62 13.66 -3.56
N THR A 166 -15.49 12.95 -3.76
CA THR A 166 -15.00 11.90 -2.88
C THR A 166 -13.63 12.23 -2.27
N TRP A 167 -13.27 11.52 -1.21
CA TRP A 167 -11.94 11.62 -0.61
C TRP A 167 -11.00 10.59 -1.20
N ILE A 168 -9.80 11.02 -1.56
CA ILE A 168 -8.66 10.14 -1.82
C ILE A 168 -8.11 9.74 -0.46
N SER A 169 -8.01 8.43 -0.20
CA SER A 169 -7.51 7.86 1.06
C SER A 169 -6.08 8.28 1.36
N GLU A 170 -5.63 8.05 2.59
CA GLU A 170 -4.28 8.41 3.02
C GLU A 170 -3.20 7.71 2.18
N ASP A 171 -3.39 6.45 1.83
CA ASP A 171 -2.46 5.68 0.99
C ASP A 171 -2.29 6.27 -0.40
N LEU A 172 -3.41 6.60 -1.02
CA LEU A 172 -3.40 7.17 -2.37
C LEU A 172 -3.08 8.67 -2.36
N SER A 173 -3.23 9.34 -1.22
CA SER A 173 -2.88 10.76 -1.10
C SER A 173 -1.37 11.00 -1.18
N ILE A 174 -0.53 10.13 -0.59
CA ILE A 174 0.93 10.22 -0.76
C ILE A 174 1.32 9.90 -2.22
N CYS A 175 0.65 8.91 -2.85
CA CYS A 175 0.86 8.61 -4.26
C CYS A 175 0.45 9.78 -5.17
N THR A 176 -0.65 10.47 -4.87
CA THR A 176 -1.08 11.67 -5.60
C THR A 176 -0.02 12.76 -5.56
N ARG A 177 0.52 13.05 -4.37
CA ARG A 177 1.60 14.04 -4.20
C ARG A 177 2.88 13.62 -4.90
N ALA A 178 3.23 12.32 -4.83
CA ALA A 178 4.39 11.77 -5.53
C ALA A 178 4.25 11.93 -7.05
N ASN A 179 3.11 11.56 -7.62
CA ASN A 179 2.84 11.69 -9.05
C ASN A 179 2.91 13.15 -9.53
N ALA A 180 2.37 14.10 -8.75
CA ALA A 180 2.45 15.52 -9.08
C ALA A 180 3.90 16.06 -9.10
N LEU A 181 4.82 15.38 -8.43
CA LEU A 181 6.27 15.64 -8.42
C LEU A 181 7.06 14.72 -9.37
N GLU A 182 6.37 14.00 -10.25
CA GLU A 182 6.97 13.05 -11.19
C GLU A 182 7.79 11.93 -10.50
N ILE A 183 7.46 11.61 -9.25
CA ILE A 183 8.09 10.53 -8.49
C ILE A 183 7.39 9.21 -8.83
N PRO A 184 8.09 8.22 -9.42
CA PRO A 184 7.46 6.99 -9.86
C PRO A 184 7.05 6.09 -8.69
N VAL A 185 5.90 5.45 -8.83
CA VAL A 185 5.35 4.45 -7.92
C VAL A 185 5.38 3.10 -8.61
N HIS A 186 5.82 2.07 -7.89
CA HIS A 186 5.90 0.71 -8.42
C HIS A 186 5.28 -0.31 -7.46
N VAL A 187 4.85 -1.43 -8.04
CA VAL A 187 4.49 -2.65 -7.31
C VAL A 187 5.26 -3.82 -7.91
N HIS A 188 5.91 -4.63 -7.07
CA HIS A 188 6.52 -5.88 -7.53
C HIS A 188 5.51 -7.02 -7.40
N THR A 189 4.93 -7.44 -8.52
CA THR A 189 3.83 -8.42 -8.57
C THR A 189 4.24 -9.85 -8.21
N GLY A 190 5.54 -10.14 -8.14
CA GLY A 190 6.09 -11.40 -7.65
C GLY A 190 6.30 -11.43 -6.14
N ILE A 191 6.24 -10.29 -5.44
CA ILE A 191 6.29 -10.22 -3.97
C ILE A 191 4.86 -10.27 -3.47
N LYS A 192 4.36 -11.49 -3.26
CA LYS A 192 2.96 -11.74 -2.90
C LYS A 192 2.76 -11.63 -1.40
N THR A 193 1.76 -10.87 -0.99
CA THR A 193 1.35 -10.77 0.39
C THR A 193 -0.06 -11.31 0.60
N THR A 194 -0.40 -11.60 1.84
CA THR A 194 -1.78 -11.89 2.25
C THR A 194 -2.26 -10.81 3.20
N HIS A 195 -3.52 -10.46 3.12
CA HIS A 195 -4.14 -9.42 3.94
C HIS A 195 -5.29 -10.03 4.72
N PHE A 196 -5.17 -10.11 6.03
CA PHE A 196 -6.25 -10.64 6.87
C PHE A 196 -7.39 -9.62 6.93
N LYS A 197 -8.59 -10.04 6.53
CA LYS A 197 -9.81 -9.25 6.60
C LYS A 197 -10.89 -10.03 7.34
N HIS A 198 -11.52 -9.38 8.31
CA HIS A 198 -12.69 -9.93 8.97
C HIS A 198 -13.86 -9.90 7.98
N MET A 199 -14.54 -11.03 7.84
CA MET A 199 -15.79 -11.12 7.08
C MET A 199 -16.80 -11.97 7.85
N TRP A 200 -18.08 -11.64 7.70
CA TRP A 200 -19.16 -12.49 8.18
C TRP A 200 -19.28 -13.68 7.22
N LEU A 201 -19.09 -14.89 7.76
CA LEU A 201 -19.31 -16.14 7.03
C LEU A 201 -20.75 -16.55 7.26
N ASP A 202 -21.57 -16.56 6.22
CA ASP A 202 -22.94 -17.01 6.23
C ASP A 202 -23.22 -17.98 5.06
N GLU A 203 -24.44 -18.55 4.98
CA GLU A 203 -24.84 -19.47 3.93
C GLU A 203 -24.62 -18.90 2.52
N ARG A 204 -24.84 -17.60 2.35
CA ARG A 204 -24.63 -16.89 1.07
C ARG A 204 -23.16 -16.91 0.64
N PHE A 205 -22.24 -16.83 1.59
CA PHE A 205 -20.81 -16.97 1.32
C PHE A 205 -20.45 -18.38 0.89
N TYR A 206 -21.04 -19.39 1.56
CA TYR A 206 -20.90 -20.81 1.23
C TYR A 206 -21.40 -21.12 -0.18
N ASP A 207 -22.58 -20.64 -0.53
CA ASP A 207 -23.22 -20.87 -1.84
C ASP A 207 -22.42 -20.28 -3.01
N ARG A 208 -21.63 -19.23 -2.78
CA ARG A 208 -20.76 -18.61 -3.80
C ARG A 208 -19.54 -19.45 -4.16
N LEU A 209 -19.07 -20.26 -3.22
CA LEU A 209 -17.87 -21.08 -3.47
C LEU A 209 -18.15 -22.23 -4.45
N GLY A 210 -19.44 -22.55 -4.69
CA GLY A 210 -19.84 -23.69 -5.48
C GLY A 210 -19.43 -25.04 -4.84
N PRO A 211 -19.78 -26.16 -5.44
CA PRO A 211 -19.32 -27.46 -4.98
C PRO A 211 -17.78 -27.52 -5.08
N ILE A 212 -17.13 -27.86 -3.95
CA ILE A 212 -15.70 -28.16 -3.94
C ILE A 212 -15.47 -29.33 -4.90
N PRO A 213 -14.62 -29.20 -5.95
CA PRO A 213 -14.30 -30.35 -6.78
C PRO A 213 -13.77 -31.48 -5.88
N ASP A 214 -14.29 -32.66 -6.07
CA ASP A 214 -13.82 -33.86 -5.35
C ASP A 214 -12.30 -33.96 -5.50
N ALA A 215 -11.60 -34.09 -4.35
CA ALA A 215 -10.14 -34.15 -4.26
C ALA A 215 -9.58 -35.47 -4.82
#